data_ddf86058b65f0533ce278231b41ee33a
#
_entry.id   ddf86058b65f0533ce278231b41ee33a
#
_cell.length_a   1.000
_cell.length_b   1.000
_cell.length_c   1.000
_cell.angle_alpha   90.00
_cell.angle_beta   90.00
_cell.angle_gamma   90.00
#
_symmetry.space_group_name_H-M   'P 1'
#
loop_
_entity.id
_entity.type
_entity.pdbx_description
1 polymer ?
#
loop_
_entity_poly.entity_id
_entity_poly.type
_entity_poly.pdbx_seq_one_letter_code
_entity_poly.pdbx_strand_id
1 'polypeptide(L)'
;MKAITDRAEVSVDFPDKAYMGAFGRESTFDVKVEPDEVLLRIVRTGAERREIAVYLHYYLLADILKELGQGLTEHSFLDETHLLRLREGAEALLRALRDGSP
;
A
#
# COMPACT_ATOMS: atom_id res chain seq x y z
N MET A 1 12.34 -3.21 8.23
CA MET A 1 11.39 -2.23 7.67
C MET A 1 12.11 -1.25 6.76
N LYS A 2 11.43 -0.79 5.76
CA LYS A 2 12.00 0.13 4.76
C LYS A 2 11.50 1.55 5.00
N ALA A 3 12.33 2.54 4.72
CA ALA A 3 11.93 3.94 4.82
C ALA A 3 10.88 4.28 3.76
N ILE A 4 9.93 5.12 4.13
CA ILE A 4 8.93 5.62 3.20
C ILE A 4 9.56 6.73 2.36
N THR A 5 9.43 6.64 1.04
CA THR A 5 9.98 7.64 0.12
C THR A 5 8.98 8.71 -0.27
N ASP A 6 7.75 8.56 0.18
CA ASP A 6 6.68 9.50 -0.11
C ASP A 6 5.85 9.68 1.18
N ARG A 7 4.55 9.65 1.09
CA ARG A 7 3.67 9.84 2.24
C ARG A 7 2.44 8.97 2.13
N ALA A 8 1.83 8.68 3.28
CA ALA A 8 0.55 8.02 3.36
C ALA A 8 -0.32 8.76 4.39
N GLU A 9 -1.60 8.83 4.13
CA GLU A 9 -2.57 9.38 5.06
C GLU A 9 -3.63 8.33 5.31
N VAL A 10 -4.02 8.18 6.56
CA VAL A 10 -5.00 7.19 6.97
C VAL A 10 -6.11 7.87 7.74
N SER A 11 -7.33 7.58 7.35
CA SER A 11 -8.52 8.06 8.03
C SER A 11 -9.40 6.86 8.36
N VAL A 12 -9.82 6.75 9.61
CA VAL A 12 -10.75 5.71 10.05
C VAL A 12 -11.92 6.40 10.72
N ASP A 13 -13.11 6.20 10.21
CA ASP A 13 -14.31 6.85 10.69
C ASP A 13 -15.27 5.81 11.25
N PHE A 14 -15.51 5.91 12.56
CA PHE A 14 -16.50 5.09 13.27
C PHE A 14 -17.68 5.97 13.69
N PRO A 15 -18.85 5.38 13.96
CA PRO A 15 -20.02 6.17 14.33
C PRO A 15 -19.82 7.12 15.52
N ASP A 16 -18.95 6.76 16.45
CA ASP A 16 -18.73 7.51 17.68
C ASP A 16 -17.41 8.28 17.70
N LYS A 17 -16.48 8.03 16.76
CA LYS A 17 -15.19 8.71 16.73
C LYS A 17 -14.45 8.49 15.41
N ALA A 18 -13.55 9.40 15.10
CA ALA A 18 -12.72 9.31 13.92
C ALA A 18 -11.24 9.39 14.31
N TYR A 19 -10.41 8.67 13.56
CA TYR A 19 -8.97 8.69 13.72
C TYR A 19 -8.35 9.13 12.40
N MET A 20 -7.36 10.02 12.49
CA MET A 20 -6.61 10.45 11.31
C MET A 20 -5.12 10.40 11.62
N GLY A 21 -4.32 9.97 10.68
CA GLY A 21 -2.89 9.91 10.84
C GLY A 21 -2.17 10.13 9.52
N ALA A 22 -1.02 10.78 9.60
CA ALA A 22 -0.14 11.00 8.46
C ALA A 22 1.20 10.34 8.73
N PHE A 23 1.78 9.76 7.67
CA PHE A 23 3.06 9.07 7.71
C PHE A 23 3.91 9.63 6.57
N GLY A 24 5.04 10.23 6.91
CA GLY A 24 5.94 10.83 5.95
C GLY A 24 7.29 10.11 5.92
N ARG A 25 8.32 10.82 5.47
CA ARG A 25 9.65 10.23 5.27
C ARG A 25 10.33 9.73 6.55
N GLU A 26 9.87 10.20 7.70
CA GLU A 26 10.34 9.73 9.01
C GLU A 26 9.72 8.38 9.40
N SER A 27 8.83 7.88 8.59
CA SER A 27 8.14 6.62 8.85
C SER A 27 8.79 5.47 8.07
N THR A 28 8.45 4.25 8.49
CA THR A 28 8.90 3.03 7.82
C THR A 28 7.70 2.15 7.51
N PHE A 29 7.89 1.22 6.59
CA PHE A 29 6.84 0.28 6.22
C PHE A 29 7.40 -1.11 6.01
N ASP A 30 6.56 -2.12 6.11
CA ASP A 30 6.88 -3.45 5.61
C ASP A 30 5.63 -4.12 5.03
N VAL A 31 5.90 -5.15 4.26
CA VAL A 31 4.88 -6.01 3.67
C VAL A 31 5.24 -7.44 4.04
N LYS A 32 4.33 -8.09 4.76
CA LYS A 32 4.55 -9.47 5.17
C LYS A 32 3.57 -10.37 4.43
N VAL A 33 4.11 -11.32 3.70
CA VAL A 33 3.32 -12.26 2.90
C VAL A 33 3.01 -13.49 3.73
N GLU A 34 1.73 -13.75 3.95
CA GLU A 34 1.25 -14.92 4.68
C GLU A 34 0.50 -15.84 3.70
N PRO A 35 0.17 -17.10 4.09
CA PRO A 35 -0.51 -18.01 3.18
C PRO A 35 -1.85 -17.52 2.64
N ASP A 36 -2.66 -16.85 3.45
CA ASP A 36 -4.02 -16.43 3.08
C ASP A 36 -4.17 -14.93 2.93
N GLU A 37 -3.19 -14.16 3.36
CA GLU A 37 -3.32 -12.70 3.40
C GLU A 37 -1.95 -12.03 3.36
N VAL A 38 -1.97 -10.75 3.05
CA VAL A 38 -0.80 -9.89 3.15
C VAL A 38 -1.03 -8.89 4.27
N LEU A 39 0.01 -8.65 5.07
CA LEU A 39 0.00 -7.62 6.10
C LEU A 39 0.82 -6.43 5.60
N LEU A 40 0.17 -5.28 5.53
CA LEU A 40 0.82 -4.00 5.25
C LEU A 40 0.93 -3.24 6.56
N ARG A 41 2.14 -2.82 6.90
CA ARG A 41 2.35 -2.11 8.16
C ARG A 41 3.15 -0.84 7.91
N ILE A 42 2.68 0.26 8.51
CA ILE A 42 3.36 1.55 8.46
C ILE A 42 3.55 2.02 9.89
N VAL A 43 4.78 2.40 10.24
CA VAL A 43 5.14 2.80 11.59
C VAL A 43 5.83 4.16 11.57
N ARG A 44 5.35 5.07 12.39
CA ARG A 44 6.01 6.32 12.68
C ARG A 44 6.58 6.24 14.09
N THR A 45 7.88 6.43 14.21
CA THR A 45 8.58 6.47 15.49
C THR A 45 8.81 7.92 15.92
N GLY A 46 9.11 8.14 17.19
CA GLY A 46 9.36 9.47 17.73
C GLY A 46 8.48 9.75 18.94
N ALA A 47 8.26 11.04 19.24
CA ALA A 47 7.52 11.47 20.42
C ALA A 47 6.09 10.94 20.43
N GLU A 48 5.47 10.83 19.27
CA GLU A 48 4.15 10.21 19.11
C GLU A 48 4.26 9.02 18.16
N ARG A 49 4.46 7.85 18.74
CA ARG A 49 4.51 6.62 17.96
C ARG A 49 3.12 6.31 17.40
N ARG A 50 3.07 6.03 16.11
CA ARG A 50 1.84 5.61 15.44
C ARG A 50 2.12 4.39 14.60
N GLU A 51 1.17 3.49 14.56
CA GLU A 51 1.29 2.30 13.75
C GLU A 51 -0.06 1.97 13.12
N ILE A 52 -0.04 1.63 11.85
CA ILE A 52 -1.21 1.08 11.18
C ILE A 52 -0.84 -0.28 10.61
N ALA A 53 -1.75 -1.23 10.75
CA ALA A 53 -1.62 -2.56 10.19
C ALA A 53 -2.89 -2.87 9.42
N VAL A 54 -2.73 -3.26 8.15
CA VAL A 54 -3.85 -3.62 7.30
C VAL A 54 -3.64 -5.05 6.83
N TYR A 55 -4.62 -5.90 7.11
CA TYR A 55 -4.62 -7.30 6.70
C TYR A 55 -5.54 -7.43 5.49
N LEU A 56 -4.98 -7.81 4.35
CA LEU A 56 -5.74 -7.96 3.12
C LEU A 56 -5.66 -9.39 2.63
N HIS A 57 -6.80 -10.06 2.55
CA HIS A 57 -6.87 -11.37 1.93
C HIS A 57 -6.68 -11.23 0.43
N TYR A 58 -6.13 -12.27 -0.22
CA TYR A 58 -5.68 -12.15 -1.60
C TYR A 58 -6.80 -11.93 -2.62
N TYR A 59 -8.01 -12.45 -2.38
CA TYR A 59 -9.14 -12.17 -3.27
C TYR A 59 -9.49 -10.68 -3.29
N LEU A 60 -9.53 -10.06 -2.11
CA LEU A 60 -9.78 -8.62 -2.01
C LEU A 60 -8.64 -7.82 -2.64
N LEU A 61 -7.40 -8.21 -2.36
CA LEU A 61 -6.24 -7.54 -2.95
C LEU A 61 -6.28 -7.61 -4.47
N ALA A 62 -6.66 -8.76 -5.03
CA ALA A 62 -6.81 -8.91 -6.47
C ALA A 62 -7.85 -7.95 -7.03
N ASP A 63 -8.98 -7.82 -6.35
CA ASP A 63 -10.04 -6.90 -6.76
C ASP A 63 -9.57 -5.44 -6.68
N ILE A 64 -8.84 -5.09 -5.62
CA ILE A 64 -8.28 -3.74 -5.47
C ILE A 64 -7.33 -3.42 -6.62
N LEU A 65 -6.46 -4.36 -6.98
CA LEU A 65 -5.52 -4.17 -8.09
C LEU A 65 -6.24 -3.97 -9.43
N LYS A 66 -7.31 -4.73 -9.68
CA LYS A 66 -8.12 -4.56 -10.89
C LYS A 66 -8.78 -3.19 -10.94
N GLU A 67 -9.37 -2.77 -9.83
CA GLU A 67 -10.03 -1.46 -9.76
C GLU A 67 -9.04 -0.31 -9.89
N LEU A 68 -7.85 -0.46 -9.31
CA LEU A 68 -6.79 0.53 -9.48
C LEU A 68 -6.40 0.67 -10.95
N GLY A 69 -6.21 -0.45 -11.65
CA GLY A 69 -5.88 -0.45 -13.07
C GLY A 69 -6.95 0.23 -13.91
N GLN A 70 -8.21 -0.08 -13.63
CA GLN A 70 -9.33 0.55 -14.33
C GLN A 70 -9.39 2.04 -14.07
N GLY A 71 -9.24 2.46 -12.82
CA GLY A 71 -9.26 3.88 -12.46
C GLY A 71 -8.14 4.66 -13.14
N LEU A 72 -6.95 4.10 -13.23
CA LEU A 72 -5.82 4.74 -13.91
C LEU A 72 -6.03 4.81 -15.43
N THR A 73 -6.75 3.86 -16.00
CA THR A 73 -7.11 3.91 -17.43
C THR A 73 -8.10 5.03 -17.71
N GLU A 74 -9.11 5.19 -16.86
CA GLU A 74 -10.14 6.21 -17.02
C GLU A 74 -9.65 7.61 -16.65
N HIS A 75 -8.78 7.73 -15.66
CA HIS A 75 -8.31 9.00 -15.13
C HIS A 75 -6.79 9.00 -14.99
N SER A 76 -6.10 9.40 -16.04
CA SER A 76 -4.65 9.44 -16.05
C SER A 76 -4.15 10.78 -15.51
N PHE A 77 -3.99 10.88 -14.20
CA PHE A 77 -3.46 12.08 -13.53
C PHE A 77 -1.97 11.99 -13.23
N LEU A 78 -1.36 10.85 -13.49
CA LEU A 78 0.02 10.60 -13.10
C LEU A 78 1.00 11.27 -14.05
N ASP A 79 2.00 11.94 -13.50
CA ASP A 79 3.12 12.41 -14.29
C ASP A 79 4.05 11.25 -14.63
N GLU A 80 5.05 11.53 -15.46
CA GLU A 80 5.94 10.50 -15.98
C GLU A 80 6.72 9.78 -14.87
N THR A 81 7.16 10.50 -13.85
CA THR A 81 7.92 9.93 -12.74
C THR A 81 7.05 8.97 -11.91
N HIS A 82 5.85 9.39 -11.54
CA HIS A 82 4.92 8.53 -10.79
C HIS A 82 4.54 7.29 -11.59
N LEU A 83 4.27 7.48 -12.88
CA LEU A 83 3.91 6.39 -13.77
C LEU A 83 5.03 5.35 -13.86
N LEU A 84 6.27 5.80 -13.99
CA LEU A 84 7.43 4.92 -14.06
C LEU A 84 7.59 4.10 -12.77
N ARG A 85 7.49 4.76 -11.62
CA ARG A 85 7.63 4.08 -10.32
C ARG A 85 6.54 3.05 -10.09
N LEU A 86 5.29 3.38 -10.40
CA LEU A 86 4.19 2.43 -10.31
C LEU A 86 4.37 1.26 -11.26
N ARG A 87 4.83 1.52 -12.47
CA ARG A 87 5.09 0.46 -13.44
C ARG A 87 6.16 -0.50 -12.94
N GLU A 88 7.25 0.01 -12.38
CA GLU A 88 8.29 -0.81 -11.79
C GLU A 88 7.75 -1.73 -10.70
N GLY A 89 6.92 -1.18 -9.81
CA GLY A 89 6.29 -1.96 -8.75
C GLY A 89 5.35 -3.03 -9.31
N ALA A 90 4.54 -2.66 -10.29
CA ALA A 90 3.60 -3.60 -10.91
C ALA A 90 4.33 -4.73 -11.67
N GLU A 91 5.42 -4.40 -12.36
CA GLU A 91 6.23 -5.38 -13.07
C GLU A 91 6.90 -6.36 -12.11
N ALA A 92 7.41 -5.86 -10.99
CA ALA A 92 8.00 -6.72 -9.96
C ALA A 92 6.98 -7.70 -9.41
N LEU A 93 5.76 -7.21 -9.12
CA LEU A 93 4.67 -8.06 -8.65
C LEU A 93 4.28 -9.10 -9.70
N LEU A 94 4.12 -8.68 -10.95
CA LEU A 94 3.72 -9.56 -12.03
C LEU A 94 4.76 -10.67 -12.25
N ARG A 95 6.05 -10.32 -12.18
CA ARG A 95 7.13 -11.29 -12.30
C ARG A 95 7.05 -12.34 -11.19
N ALA A 96 6.82 -11.89 -9.95
CA ALA A 96 6.68 -12.80 -8.82
C ALA A 96 5.51 -13.76 -9.00
N LEU A 97 4.39 -13.28 -9.52
CA LEU A 97 3.20 -14.09 -9.75
C LEU A 97 3.39 -15.10 -10.87
N ARG A 98 4.18 -14.77 -11.88
CA ARG A 98 4.50 -15.72 -12.97
C ARG A 98 5.48 -16.79 -12.51
N ASP A 99 6.52 -16.39 -11.77
CA ASP A 99 7.58 -17.30 -11.34
C ASP A 99 7.16 -18.14 -10.14
N GLY A 100 6.20 -17.66 -9.35
CA GLY A 100 5.69 -18.34 -8.17
C GLY A 100 4.60 -19.34 -8.45
N SER A 101 4.41 -19.73 -9.71
CA SER A 101 3.41 -20.72 -10.08
C SER A 101 3.70 -22.07 -9.44
N PRO A 102 2.71 -22.75 -8.86
CA PRO A 102 2.89 -24.08 -8.29
C PRO A 102 3.26 -25.12 -9.31
#